data_a553756ef89d0009d0ac2cadd753c591
#
_entry.id   a553756ef89d0009d0ac2cadd753c591
#
_cell.length_a   1.000
_cell.length_b   1.000
_cell.length_c   1.000
_cell.angle_alpha   90.00
_cell.angle_beta   90.00
_cell.angle_gamma   90.00
#
_symmetry.space_group_name_H-M   'P 1'
#
loop_
_entity.id
_entity.type
_entity.pdbx_description
1 polymer ?
#
loop_
_entity_poly.entity_id
_entity_poly.type
_entity_poly.pdbx_seq_one_letter_code
_entity_poly.pdbx_strand_id
1 'polypeptide(L)'
;VSYLVSLLETTLHMENKNAILLDFTTGEHGAILSNVLKDKKHLKSVLVYPKGKLRGLSEQDFIWNGGNIYPVEFDGTEKEVREIIKSIFKNTNLVNELNLTISTTANIGRLIPQTFFFAYAFSRLKNKISGDIFYALDPENYGNLIAGLYSWRLALPVTGFILPTTEQLTIDEKGNPIITGSQIPFNQRTS
;
A
#
# COMPACT_ATOMS: atom_id res chain seq x y z
N VAL A 1 5.56 0.68 -4.62
CA VAL A 1 4.84 0.41 -5.88
C VAL A 1 5.66 -0.51 -6.77
N SER A 2 6.90 -0.15 -7.14
CA SER A 2 7.75 -0.89 -8.09
C SER A 2 7.90 -2.37 -7.76
N TYR A 3 8.18 -2.70 -6.49
CA TYR A 3 8.29 -4.08 -6.05
C TYR A 3 6.98 -4.86 -6.25
N LEU A 4 5.84 -4.27 -5.84
CA LEU A 4 4.53 -4.91 -6.01
C LEU A 4 4.23 -5.17 -7.48
N VAL A 5 4.44 -4.18 -8.36
CA VAL A 5 4.19 -4.32 -9.80
C VAL A 5 5.08 -5.40 -10.41
N SER A 6 6.37 -5.44 -10.03
CA SER A 6 7.28 -6.48 -10.52
C SER A 6 6.89 -7.87 -10.00
N LEU A 7 6.48 -7.98 -8.74
CA LEU A 7 6.01 -9.23 -8.16
C LEU A 7 4.77 -9.74 -8.89
N LEU A 8 3.76 -8.86 -9.06
CA LEU A 8 2.53 -9.21 -9.76
C LEU A 8 2.80 -9.63 -11.21
N GLU A 9 3.58 -8.84 -11.96
CA GLU A 9 3.92 -9.17 -13.35
C GLU A 9 4.58 -10.54 -13.46
N THR A 10 5.56 -10.83 -12.57
CA THR A 10 6.25 -12.13 -12.57
C THR A 10 5.29 -13.26 -12.25
N THR A 11 4.46 -13.11 -11.22
CA THR A 11 3.50 -14.15 -10.82
C THR A 11 2.47 -14.40 -11.91
N LEU A 12 1.90 -13.34 -12.48
CA LEU A 12 0.91 -13.44 -13.55
C LEU A 12 1.50 -14.07 -14.82
N HIS A 13 2.75 -13.73 -15.13
CA HIS A 13 3.47 -14.38 -16.25
C HIS A 13 3.62 -15.88 -16.00
N MET A 14 4.03 -16.29 -14.80
CA MET A 14 4.20 -17.72 -14.45
C MET A 14 2.87 -18.48 -14.49
N GLU A 15 1.77 -17.82 -14.11
CA GLU A 15 0.44 -18.41 -14.12
C GLU A 15 -0.30 -18.28 -15.47
N ASN A 16 0.29 -17.59 -16.43
CA ASN A 16 -0.32 -17.22 -17.72
C ASN A 16 -1.67 -16.51 -17.55
N LYS A 17 -1.71 -15.56 -16.61
CA LYS A 17 -2.90 -14.76 -16.28
C LYS A 17 -2.64 -13.27 -16.51
N ASN A 18 -3.71 -12.50 -16.53
CA ASN A 18 -3.67 -11.04 -16.55
C ASN A 18 -4.44 -10.50 -15.34
N ALA A 19 -4.11 -9.29 -14.90
CA ALA A 19 -4.83 -8.60 -13.85
C ALA A 19 -4.98 -7.12 -14.17
N ILE A 20 -5.97 -6.49 -13.52
CA ILE A 20 -6.23 -5.06 -13.62
C ILE A 20 -6.01 -4.43 -12.26
N LEU A 21 -5.09 -3.47 -12.19
CA LEU A 21 -4.94 -2.58 -11.05
C LEU A 21 -6.02 -1.50 -11.15
N LEU A 22 -6.91 -1.45 -10.18
CA LEU A 22 -7.90 -0.37 -10.05
C LEU A 22 -7.50 0.54 -8.90
N ASP A 23 -6.95 1.68 -9.22
CA ASP A 23 -6.39 2.62 -8.24
C ASP A 23 -6.99 4.01 -8.37
N PHE A 24 -6.93 4.74 -7.26
CA PHE A 24 -7.24 6.15 -7.16
C PHE A 24 -5.97 6.96 -6.95
N THR A 25 -5.89 8.12 -7.59
CA THR A 25 -4.77 9.05 -7.39
C THR A 25 -5.20 10.50 -7.40
N THR A 26 -4.45 11.33 -6.70
CA THR A 26 -4.51 12.80 -6.79
C THR A 26 -3.16 13.41 -7.22
N GLY A 27 -2.16 12.55 -7.55
CA GLY A 27 -0.83 13.09 -7.91
C GLY A 27 0.27 12.02 -8.03
N GLU A 28 1.29 12.11 -7.19
CA GLU A 28 2.54 11.35 -7.28
C GLU A 28 2.39 9.82 -7.44
N HIS A 29 1.40 9.24 -6.77
CA HIS A 29 1.16 7.80 -6.87
C HIS A 29 0.85 7.37 -8.30
N GLY A 30 0.05 8.17 -9.02
CA GLY A 30 -0.28 7.92 -10.42
C GLY A 30 0.95 8.00 -11.33
N ALA A 31 1.79 9.00 -11.16
CA ALA A 31 3.02 9.15 -11.94
C ALA A 31 3.99 7.98 -11.72
N ILE A 32 4.18 7.58 -10.45
CA ILE A 32 5.02 6.42 -10.12
C ILE A 32 4.43 5.16 -10.77
N LEU A 33 3.12 4.95 -10.67
CA LEU A 33 2.46 3.79 -11.24
C LEU A 33 2.62 3.74 -12.77
N SER A 34 2.44 4.88 -13.43
CA SER A 34 2.63 5.01 -14.89
C SER A 34 4.03 4.59 -15.33
N ASN A 35 5.05 5.06 -14.63
CA ASN A 35 6.44 4.69 -14.94
C ASN A 35 6.73 3.20 -14.71
N VAL A 36 6.18 2.62 -13.65
CA VAL A 36 6.46 1.22 -13.27
C VAL A 36 5.70 0.22 -14.12
N LEU A 37 4.55 0.60 -14.66
CA LEU A 37 3.72 -0.23 -15.53
C LEU A 37 4.18 -0.23 -16.99
N LYS A 38 5.07 0.68 -17.35
CA LYS A 38 5.61 0.72 -18.71
C LYS A 38 6.12 -0.65 -19.12
N ASP A 39 5.72 -1.09 -20.32
CA ASP A 39 6.13 -2.37 -20.92
C ASP A 39 5.68 -3.64 -20.16
N LYS A 40 4.80 -3.54 -19.14
CA LYS A 40 4.21 -4.71 -18.51
C LYS A 40 3.14 -5.31 -19.41
N LYS A 41 3.19 -6.63 -19.58
CA LYS A 41 2.30 -7.35 -20.51
C LYS A 41 1.08 -7.94 -19.84
N HIS A 42 1.22 -8.32 -18.57
CA HIS A 42 0.20 -9.02 -17.80
C HIS A 42 -0.62 -8.11 -16.87
N LEU A 43 -0.17 -6.86 -16.70
CA LEU A 43 -0.83 -5.86 -15.87
C LEU A 43 -1.39 -4.72 -16.71
N LYS A 44 -2.65 -4.41 -16.48
CA LYS A 44 -3.30 -3.17 -16.90
C LYS A 44 -3.64 -2.34 -15.67
N SER A 45 -3.77 -1.02 -15.83
CA SER A 45 -4.19 -0.14 -14.74
C SER A 45 -5.34 0.74 -15.20
N VAL A 46 -6.39 0.77 -14.40
CA VAL A 46 -7.43 1.81 -14.44
C VAL A 46 -7.13 2.76 -13.30
N LEU A 47 -6.76 3.99 -13.65
CA LEU A 47 -6.33 5.00 -12.71
C LEU A 47 -7.39 6.10 -12.64
N VAL A 48 -8.19 6.09 -11.58
CA VAL A 48 -9.27 7.04 -11.39
C VAL A 48 -8.77 8.27 -10.66
N TYR A 49 -9.16 9.46 -11.12
CA TYR A 49 -8.81 10.73 -10.48
C TYR A 49 -9.96 11.74 -10.55
N PRO A 50 -10.12 12.62 -9.53
CA PRO A 50 -11.15 13.63 -9.55
C PRO A 50 -10.81 14.73 -10.55
N LYS A 51 -11.83 15.25 -11.25
CA LYS A 51 -11.72 16.32 -12.22
C LYS A 51 -10.99 17.54 -11.67
N GLY A 52 -10.01 18.03 -12.43
CA GLY A 52 -9.23 19.22 -12.11
C GLY A 52 -8.34 19.10 -10.86
N LYS A 53 -8.13 17.90 -10.31
CA LYS A 53 -7.35 17.70 -9.06
C LYS A 53 -6.03 16.98 -9.21
N LEU A 54 -5.52 16.83 -10.42
CA LEU A 54 -4.16 16.37 -10.62
C LEU A 54 -3.18 17.49 -10.24
N ARG A 55 -2.66 17.42 -9.02
CA ARG A 55 -1.68 18.40 -8.53
C ARG A 55 -0.29 18.02 -9.00
N GLY A 56 0.36 18.93 -9.73
CA GLY A 56 1.78 18.83 -10.05
C GLY A 56 2.16 17.83 -11.14
N LEU A 57 1.18 17.29 -11.85
CA LEU A 57 1.40 16.41 -12.99
C LEU A 57 0.71 17.00 -14.22
N SER A 58 1.42 17.04 -15.33
CA SER A 58 0.78 17.33 -16.62
C SER A 58 -0.07 16.13 -17.03
N GLU A 59 -1.11 16.34 -17.80
CA GLU A 59 -1.86 15.25 -18.41
C GLU A 59 -0.93 14.27 -19.14
N GLN A 60 0.16 14.77 -19.70
CA GLN A 60 1.17 13.98 -20.40
C GLN A 60 1.89 12.97 -19.48
N ASP A 61 2.02 13.23 -18.19
CA ASP A 61 2.62 12.30 -17.23
C ASP A 61 1.74 11.08 -16.90
N PHE A 62 0.42 11.20 -17.20
CA PHE A 62 -0.54 10.11 -17.08
C PHE A 62 -0.84 9.44 -18.41
N ILE A 63 -0.61 10.16 -19.50
CA ILE A 63 -1.00 9.72 -20.82
C ILE A 63 0.01 8.72 -21.34
N TRP A 64 -0.47 7.48 -21.44
CA TRP A 64 -0.06 6.57 -22.47
C TRP A 64 1.40 6.13 -22.49
N ASN A 65 1.72 5.16 -21.68
CA ASN A 65 3.04 4.55 -21.66
C ASN A 65 3.10 3.14 -22.30
N GLY A 66 2.40 2.91 -23.39
CA GLY A 66 2.39 1.62 -24.06
C GLY A 66 1.05 0.89 -24.06
N GLY A 67 -0.05 1.57 -23.68
CA GLY A 67 -1.42 1.07 -23.85
C GLY A 67 -1.93 0.17 -22.73
N ASN A 68 -1.27 0.13 -21.59
CA ASN A 68 -1.73 -0.63 -20.43
C ASN A 68 -2.22 0.23 -19.25
N ILE A 69 -2.28 1.56 -19.41
CA ILE A 69 -2.85 2.49 -18.43
C ILE A 69 -4.05 3.18 -19.04
N TYR A 70 -5.14 3.18 -18.29
CA TYR A 70 -6.42 3.80 -18.63
C TYR A 70 -6.74 4.85 -17.58
N PRO A 71 -6.38 6.12 -17.78
CA PRO A 71 -6.77 7.21 -16.90
C PRO A 71 -8.26 7.50 -17.07
N VAL A 72 -8.96 7.61 -15.93
CA VAL A 72 -10.40 7.91 -15.89
C VAL A 72 -10.63 9.13 -15.04
N GLU A 73 -11.02 10.22 -15.66
CA GLU A 73 -11.46 11.41 -14.95
C GLU A 73 -12.88 11.20 -14.40
N PHE A 74 -13.05 11.49 -13.13
CA PHE A 74 -14.33 11.40 -12.46
C PHE A 74 -14.82 12.78 -12.03
N ASP A 75 -16.04 13.13 -12.46
CA ASP A 75 -16.67 14.39 -12.08
C ASP A 75 -17.33 14.27 -10.70
N GLY A 76 -16.52 14.42 -9.66
CA GLY A 76 -16.94 14.29 -8.29
C GLY A 76 -15.78 14.48 -7.31
N THR A 77 -16.05 14.23 -6.05
CA THR A 77 -15.10 14.38 -4.95
C THR A 77 -14.21 13.15 -4.78
N GLU A 78 -13.06 13.34 -4.14
CA GLU A 78 -12.16 12.27 -3.74
C GLU A 78 -12.87 11.19 -2.87
N LYS A 79 -13.76 11.62 -1.98
CA LYS A 79 -14.53 10.72 -1.12
C LYS A 79 -15.45 9.81 -1.95
N GLU A 80 -16.13 10.38 -2.93
CA GLU A 80 -17.03 9.61 -3.81
C GLU A 80 -16.26 8.57 -4.63
N VAL A 81 -15.11 8.95 -5.22
CA VAL A 81 -14.25 8.00 -5.94
C VAL A 81 -13.83 6.84 -5.03
N ARG A 82 -13.39 7.15 -3.80
CA ARG A 82 -12.99 6.11 -2.83
C ARG A 82 -14.14 5.16 -2.48
N GLU A 83 -15.35 5.69 -2.30
CA GLU A 83 -16.52 4.86 -2.00
C GLU A 83 -16.92 3.98 -3.21
N ILE A 84 -16.83 4.52 -4.43
CA ILE A 84 -17.07 3.74 -5.66
C ILE A 84 -16.07 2.59 -5.76
N ILE A 85 -14.78 2.87 -5.62
CA ILE A 85 -13.73 1.82 -5.66
C ILE A 85 -13.99 0.76 -4.58
N LYS A 86 -14.30 1.17 -3.35
CA LYS A 86 -14.66 0.22 -2.27
C LYS A 86 -15.88 -0.62 -2.64
N SER A 87 -16.90 -0.03 -3.29
CA SER A 87 -18.09 -0.76 -3.71
C SER A 87 -17.78 -1.80 -4.79
N ILE A 88 -16.89 -1.48 -5.72
CA ILE A 88 -16.41 -2.40 -6.76
C ILE A 88 -15.71 -3.59 -6.10
N PHE A 89 -14.80 -3.36 -5.15
CA PHE A 89 -14.09 -4.46 -4.47
C PHE A 89 -14.98 -5.30 -3.53
N LYS A 90 -16.18 -4.82 -3.16
CA LYS A 90 -17.18 -5.63 -2.46
C LYS A 90 -17.90 -6.63 -3.39
N ASN A 91 -17.92 -6.38 -4.69
CA ASN A 91 -18.47 -7.28 -5.68
C ASN A 91 -17.45 -8.36 -6.06
N THR A 92 -17.44 -9.45 -5.31
CA THR A 92 -16.48 -10.54 -5.50
C THR A 92 -16.56 -11.19 -6.88
N ASN A 93 -17.73 -11.22 -7.51
CA ASN A 93 -17.88 -11.77 -8.85
C ASN A 93 -17.12 -10.91 -9.87
N LEU A 94 -17.32 -9.60 -9.82
CA LEU A 94 -16.61 -8.65 -10.70
C LEU A 94 -15.09 -8.68 -10.44
N VAL A 95 -14.69 -8.73 -9.17
CA VAL A 95 -13.27 -8.82 -8.79
C VAL A 95 -12.62 -10.07 -9.39
N ASN A 96 -13.27 -11.20 -9.30
CA ASN A 96 -12.75 -12.46 -9.81
C ASN A 96 -12.79 -12.51 -11.36
N GLU A 97 -13.87 -12.05 -11.98
CA GLU A 97 -14.03 -12.06 -13.44
C GLU A 97 -12.95 -11.21 -14.12
N LEU A 98 -12.68 -10.03 -13.60
CA LEU A 98 -11.70 -9.08 -14.14
C LEU A 98 -10.30 -9.24 -13.53
N ASN A 99 -10.13 -10.15 -12.58
CA ASN A 99 -8.91 -10.30 -11.79
C ASN A 99 -8.42 -8.94 -11.25
N LEU A 100 -9.33 -8.22 -10.57
CA LEU A 100 -9.05 -6.90 -10.05
C LEU A 100 -8.13 -6.97 -8.84
N THR A 101 -7.16 -6.07 -8.78
CA THR A 101 -6.31 -5.86 -7.61
C THR A 101 -6.03 -4.37 -7.42
N ILE A 102 -5.32 -4.01 -6.37
CA ILE A 102 -5.03 -2.62 -5.98
C ILE A 102 -3.54 -2.48 -5.68
N SER A 103 -2.96 -1.32 -5.95
CA SER A 103 -1.54 -1.06 -5.69
C SER A 103 -1.25 -0.30 -4.38
N THR A 104 -2.27 -0.03 -3.58
CA THR A 104 -2.15 0.65 -2.27
C THR A 104 -1.68 -0.30 -1.15
N THR A 105 -1.53 0.23 0.05
CA THR A 105 -1.17 -0.54 1.25
C THR A 105 -2.23 -1.56 1.68
N ALA A 106 -3.42 -1.54 1.09
CA ALA A 106 -4.40 -2.62 1.24
C ALA A 106 -3.95 -3.93 0.57
N ASN A 107 -2.97 -3.88 -0.34
CA ASN A 107 -2.34 -5.05 -0.92
C ASN A 107 -1.08 -5.41 -0.12
N ILE A 108 -1.04 -6.64 0.41
CA ILE A 108 0.09 -7.14 1.20
C ILE A 108 1.43 -7.05 0.46
N GLY A 109 1.45 -7.15 -0.86
CA GLY A 109 2.64 -6.96 -1.68
C GLY A 109 3.29 -5.58 -1.56
N ARG A 110 2.57 -4.59 -1.00
CA ARG A 110 3.12 -3.28 -0.63
C ARG A 110 3.84 -3.31 0.72
N LEU A 111 3.49 -4.23 1.58
CA LEU A 111 4.03 -4.34 2.93
C LEU A 111 5.26 -5.27 2.98
N ILE A 112 5.28 -6.32 2.14
CA ILE A 112 6.38 -7.29 2.09
C ILE A 112 7.76 -6.61 1.98
N PRO A 113 8.02 -5.68 1.04
CA PRO A 113 9.35 -5.07 0.93
C PRO A 113 9.70 -4.19 2.14
N GLN A 114 8.71 -3.73 2.89
CA GLN A 114 8.96 -2.95 4.10
C GLN A 114 9.52 -3.83 5.23
N THR A 115 9.24 -5.13 5.23
CA THR A 115 9.84 -6.08 6.20
C THR A 115 11.36 -6.14 6.09
N PHE A 116 11.90 -5.92 4.88
CA PHE A 116 13.34 -5.94 4.64
C PHE A 116 14.08 -4.82 5.38
N PHE A 117 13.44 -3.66 5.56
CA PHE A 117 14.04 -2.55 6.31
C PHE A 117 14.26 -2.93 7.78
N PHE A 118 13.32 -3.63 8.39
CA PHE A 118 13.45 -4.12 9.78
C PHE A 118 14.58 -5.14 9.89
N ALA A 119 14.60 -6.13 9.00
CA ALA A 119 15.66 -7.13 8.99
C ALA A 119 17.04 -6.49 8.73
N TYR A 120 17.13 -5.55 7.79
CA TYR A 120 18.37 -4.84 7.50
C TYR A 120 18.84 -4.01 8.71
N ALA A 121 17.96 -3.20 9.29
CA ALA A 121 18.29 -2.39 10.46
C ALA A 121 18.77 -3.27 11.63
N PHE A 122 18.08 -4.36 11.91
CA PHE A 122 18.50 -5.34 12.91
C PHE A 122 19.90 -5.88 12.60
N SER A 123 20.15 -6.29 11.36
CA SER A 123 21.45 -6.84 10.95
C SER A 123 22.62 -5.88 11.20
N ARG A 124 22.37 -4.56 11.11
CA ARG A 124 23.36 -3.51 11.34
C ARG A 124 23.60 -3.20 12.82
N LEU A 125 22.64 -3.51 13.67
CA LEU A 125 22.65 -3.18 15.09
C LEU A 125 23.04 -4.35 15.99
N LYS A 126 22.69 -5.60 15.64
CA LYS A 126 22.82 -6.78 16.49
C LYS A 126 24.19 -7.01 17.14
N ASN A 127 25.28 -6.56 16.49
CA ASN A 127 26.64 -6.70 16.98
C ASN A 127 27.16 -5.43 17.70
N LYS A 128 26.33 -4.36 17.78
CA LYS A 128 26.73 -3.07 18.37
C LYS A 128 25.98 -2.77 19.65
N ILE A 129 24.91 -3.47 19.91
CA ILE A 129 24.01 -3.24 21.04
C ILE A 129 23.89 -4.54 21.84
N SER A 130 24.10 -4.43 23.15
CA SER A 130 23.77 -5.50 24.11
C SER A 130 22.52 -5.05 24.86
N GLY A 131 21.40 -5.74 24.68
CA GLY A 131 20.15 -5.45 25.35
C GLY A 131 18.95 -5.41 24.40
N ASP A 132 17.86 -4.87 24.90
CA ASP A 132 16.58 -4.83 24.21
C ASP A 132 16.60 -3.88 23.00
N ILE A 133 16.01 -4.34 21.90
CA ILE A 133 15.87 -3.55 20.67
C ILE A 133 14.40 -3.26 20.44
N PHE A 134 14.07 -1.98 20.37
CA PHE A 134 12.75 -1.49 20.02
C PHE A 134 12.80 -0.69 18.74
N TYR A 135 11.78 -0.81 17.89
CA TYR A 135 11.58 0.06 16.75
C TYR A 135 10.56 1.15 17.08
N ALA A 136 10.99 2.40 17.07
CA ALA A 136 10.10 3.55 17.13
C ALA A 136 9.55 3.82 15.74
N LEU A 137 8.24 3.81 15.58
CA LEU A 137 7.56 4.00 14.31
C LEU A 137 6.60 5.18 14.39
N ASP A 138 6.52 5.95 13.31
CA ASP A 138 5.44 6.92 13.11
C ASP A 138 4.34 6.27 12.26
N PRO A 139 3.19 5.92 12.86
CA PRO A 139 2.17 5.15 12.17
C PRO A 139 1.20 6.05 11.40
N GLU A 140 1.70 6.82 10.44
CA GLU A 140 0.86 7.67 9.59
C GLU A 140 -0.35 6.90 8.99
N ASN A 141 -0.15 5.61 8.67
CA ASN A 141 -1.18 4.74 8.10
C ASN A 141 -1.07 3.28 8.56
N TYR A 142 -0.36 3.01 9.63
CA TYR A 142 -0.08 1.67 10.19
C TYR A 142 0.62 0.67 9.25
N GLY A 143 0.90 1.02 8.01
CA GLY A 143 1.60 0.13 7.07
C GLY A 143 2.96 -0.31 7.58
N ASN A 144 3.74 0.62 8.13
CA ASN A 144 5.05 0.32 8.71
C ASN A 144 4.93 -0.59 9.94
N LEU A 145 3.94 -0.34 10.81
CA LEU A 145 3.69 -1.20 11.97
C LEU A 145 3.32 -2.61 11.53
N ILE A 146 2.42 -2.75 10.58
CA ILE A 146 1.99 -4.06 10.06
C ILE A 146 3.19 -4.81 9.47
N ALA A 147 4.04 -4.13 8.69
CA ALA A 147 5.26 -4.73 8.16
C ALA A 147 6.24 -5.16 9.26
N GLY A 148 6.37 -4.35 10.33
CA GLY A 148 7.15 -4.68 11.52
C GLY A 148 6.61 -5.92 12.24
N LEU A 149 5.30 -6.00 12.42
CA LEU A 149 4.64 -7.16 13.04
C LEU A 149 4.79 -8.43 12.18
N TYR A 150 4.71 -8.33 10.86
CA TYR A 150 5.06 -9.45 9.97
C TYR A 150 6.51 -9.86 10.13
N SER A 151 7.44 -8.90 10.21
CA SER A 151 8.85 -9.20 10.45
C SER A 151 9.06 -9.92 11.77
N TRP A 152 8.37 -9.48 12.83
CA TRP A 152 8.41 -10.13 14.15
C TRP A 152 7.87 -11.55 14.08
N ARG A 153 6.75 -11.75 13.40
CA ARG A 153 6.19 -13.10 13.17
C ARG A 153 7.10 -14.01 12.35
N LEU A 154 7.95 -13.43 11.51
CA LEU A 154 9.00 -14.11 10.75
C LEU A 154 10.30 -14.25 11.56
N ALA A 155 10.22 -14.18 12.88
CA ALA A 155 11.32 -14.36 13.84
C ALA A 155 12.38 -13.25 13.82
N LEU A 156 12.00 -12.00 13.47
CA LEU A 156 12.87 -10.85 13.74
C LEU A 156 13.07 -10.72 15.26
N PRO A 157 14.29 -10.84 15.80
CA PRO A 157 14.53 -10.91 17.23
C PRO A 157 14.61 -9.51 17.84
N VAL A 158 13.47 -8.83 17.94
CA VAL A 158 13.32 -7.53 18.59
C VAL A 158 12.35 -7.63 19.76
N THR A 159 12.50 -6.75 20.74
CA THR A 159 11.69 -6.74 21.95
C THR A 159 10.29 -6.19 21.70
N GLY A 160 10.16 -5.19 20.80
CA GLY A 160 8.86 -4.63 20.48
C GLY A 160 8.92 -3.37 19.61
N PHE A 161 7.76 -2.69 19.55
CA PHE A 161 7.56 -1.47 18.79
C PHE A 161 7.05 -0.35 19.69
N ILE A 162 7.55 0.86 19.48
CA ILE A 162 7.13 2.08 20.19
C ILE A 162 6.34 2.93 19.19
N LEU A 163 5.12 3.31 19.56
CA LEU A 163 4.24 4.11 18.74
C LEU A 163 3.84 5.38 19.48
N PRO A 164 4.00 6.56 18.89
CA PRO A 164 3.52 7.82 19.44
C PRO A 164 1.99 7.93 19.21
N THR A 165 1.20 7.14 19.92
CA THR A 165 -0.25 7.12 19.78
C THR A 165 -0.95 7.08 21.14
N THR A 166 -2.13 7.69 21.21
CA THR A 166 -3.07 7.53 22.32
C THR A 166 -3.94 6.28 22.16
N GLU A 167 -3.83 5.60 21.03
CA GLU A 167 -4.57 4.36 20.75
C GLU A 167 -3.94 3.20 21.51
N GLN A 168 -4.78 2.33 22.05
CA GLN A 168 -4.34 1.13 22.72
C GLN A 168 -4.27 -0.02 21.72
N LEU A 169 -3.12 -0.68 21.69
CA LEU A 169 -2.98 -1.95 20.99
C LEU A 169 -3.42 -3.05 21.95
N THR A 170 -4.50 -3.73 21.62
CA THR A 170 -5.00 -4.91 22.33
C THR A 170 -4.88 -6.14 21.45
N ILE A 171 -4.96 -7.31 22.05
CA ILE A 171 -4.92 -8.59 21.34
C ILE A 171 -6.29 -9.24 21.47
N ASP A 172 -6.88 -9.71 20.37
CA ASP A 172 -8.12 -10.48 20.39
C ASP A 172 -7.90 -11.90 20.95
N GLU A 173 -9.01 -12.63 21.17
CA GLU A 173 -8.99 -14.00 21.67
C GLU A 173 -8.20 -14.99 20.79
N LYS A 174 -7.93 -14.62 19.52
CA LYS A 174 -7.17 -15.41 18.56
C LYS A 174 -5.71 -14.96 18.45
N GLY A 175 -5.28 -13.99 19.28
CA GLY A 175 -3.92 -13.44 19.26
C GLY A 175 -3.66 -12.42 18.17
N ASN A 176 -4.70 -11.89 17.50
CA ASN A 176 -4.52 -10.85 16.51
C ASN A 176 -4.49 -9.46 17.16
N PRO A 177 -3.62 -8.56 16.72
CA PRO A 177 -3.59 -7.19 17.24
C PRO A 177 -4.84 -6.42 16.82
N ILE A 178 -5.51 -5.81 17.79
CA ILE A 178 -6.61 -4.87 17.59
C ILE A 178 -6.15 -3.49 18.06
N ILE A 179 -6.35 -2.48 17.22
CA ILE A 179 -6.12 -1.09 17.58
C ILE A 179 -7.45 -0.49 18.01
N THR A 180 -7.53 -0.12 19.27
CA THR A 180 -8.72 0.53 19.86
C THR A 180 -8.41 1.99 20.13
N GLY A 181 -9.26 2.90 19.66
CA GLY A 181 -9.13 4.34 19.87
C GLY A 181 -9.67 5.16 18.70
N SER A 182 -9.86 6.46 18.91
CA SER A 182 -10.27 7.37 17.84
C SER A 182 -9.08 7.64 16.92
N GLN A 183 -9.22 7.39 15.63
CA GLN A 183 -8.26 7.81 14.61
C GLN A 183 -8.27 9.34 14.47
N ILE A 184 -7.50 10.02 15.31
CA ILE A 184 -7.24 11.45 15.13
C ILE A 184 -6.09 11.54 14.11
N PRO A 185 -6.29 12.20 12.96
CA PRO A 185 -5.23 12.43 11.99
C PRO A 185 -4.02 13.09 12.65
N PHE A 186 -2.82 12.64 12.32
CA PHE A 186 -1.56 13.11 12.94
C PHE A 186 -1.41 14.64 12.92
N ASN A 187 -1.85 15.30 11.85
CA ASN A 187 -1.87 16.76 11.72
C ASN A 187 -2.81 17.49 12.70
N GLN A 188 -3.67 16.78 13.42
CA GLN A 188 -4.55 17.34 14.45
C GLN A 188 -4.06 17.01 15.88
N ARG A 189 -2.96 16.27 16.03
CA ARG A 189 -2.39 15.86 17.34
C ARG A 189 -1.43 16.87 17.95
N THR A 190 -1.06 17.91 17.22
CA THR A 190 -0.03 18.89 17.60
C THR A 190 -0.62 20.23 18.06
N SER A 191 -1.78 20.24 18.68
CA SER A 191 -2.33 21.44 19.32
C SER A 191 -2.48 21.23 20.81
#